data_5b9b8eee68ba85bb0d404b24058e72d5
#
_entry.id   5b9b8eee68ba85bb0d404b24058e72d5
#
_cell.length_a   1.000
_cell.length_b   1.000
_cell.length_c   1.000
_cell.angle_alpha   90.00
_cell.angle_beta   90.00
_cell.angle_gamma   90.00
#
_symmetry.space_group_name_H-M   'P 1'
#
loop_
_entity.id
_entity.type
_entity.pdbx_description
1 polymer ?
#
loop_
_entity_poly.entity_id
_entity_poly.type
_entity_poly.pdbx_seq_one_letter_code
_entity_poly.pdbx_strand_id
1 'polypeptide(L)'
;SDFARIEGVSFVCGTRNKQEMVRAAELYLKSGKISGCAVSVAPPRGALTKTCAVHSDRTRAYVKIEDGCNGKCSYCVIPFLRGDIVTRDEGEILDEVFRIAQNGCHEVVLTGIETAAYGNGLSRLIAKIDGIAGIERIRMGSLEPSFMKSTFIDSIYDVPSLCHHFHLSVQNGSDRILALMRRKYNTDMMERNIAYIREKIPDVNFSAD
;
A
#
# COMPACT_ATOMS: atom_id res chain seq x y z
N SER A 1 -15.14 -20.56 -9.46
CA SER A 1 -15.32 -19.13 -9.70
C SER A 1 -15.94 -18.95 -11.09
N ASP A 2 -16.81 -17.96 -11.25
CA ASP A 2 -17.54 -17.74 -12.51
C ASP A 2 -16.59 -17.39 -13.66
N PHE A 3 -15.45 -16.79 -13.36
CA PHE A 3 -14.39 -16.54 -14.35
C PHE A 3 -13.86 -17.78 -15.04
N ALA A 4 -13.85 -18.93 -14.35
CA ALA A 4 -13.40 -20.20 -14.93
C ALA A 4 -14.36 -20.77 -15.99
N ARG A 5 -15.57 -20.24 -16.09
CA ARG A 5 -16.60 -20.65 -17.04
C ARG A 5 -16.63 -19.80 -18.30
N ILE A 6 -15.83 -18.72 -18.33
CA ILE A 6 -15.77 -17.81 -19.49
C ILE A 6 -14.94 -18.49 -20.59
N GLU A 7 -15.49 -18.56 -21.78
CA GLU A 7 -14.80 -19.10 -22.95
C GLU A 7 -13.48 -18.32 -23.21
N GLY A 8 -12.39 -19.06 -23.46
CA GLY A 8 -11.06 -18.49 -23.64
C GLY A 8 -10.27 -18.28 -22.35
N VAL A 9 -10.86 -18.46 -21.17
CA VAL A 9 -10.16 -18.42 -19.89
C VAL A 9 -9.56 -19.78 -19.56
N SER A 10 -8.24 -19.86 -19.58
CA SER A 10 -7.51 -21.11 -19.32
C SER A 10 -6.95 -21.22 -17.89
N PHE A 11 -6.88 -20.08 -17.16
CA PHE A 11 -6.35 -20.05 -15.81
C PHE A 11 -6.95 -18.91 -14.99
N VAL A 12 -7.28 -19.18 -13.73
CA VAL A 12 -7.76 -18.17 -12.76
C VAL A 12 -6.99 -18.32 -11.45
N CYS A 13 -6.40 -17.26 -10.96
CA CYS A 13 -5.71 -17.27 -9.67
C CYS A 13 -6.18 -16.13 -8.75
N GLY A 14 -5.96 -16.30 -7.47
CA GLY A 14 -6.15 -15.26 -6.47
C GLY A 14 -5.11 -14.15 -6.60
N THR A 15 -5.43 -12.96 -6.09
CA THR A 15 -4.58 -11.76 -6.18
C THR A 15 -3.21 -11.91 -5.53
N ARG A 16 -3.04 -12.85 -4.60
CA ARG A 16 -1.78 -13.15 -3.90
C ARG A 16 -0.97 -14.28 -4.55
N ASN A 17 -1.54 -15.00 -5.53
CA ASN A 17 -0.91 -16.16 -6.18
C ASN A 17 -0.34 -15.82 -7.56
N LYS A 18 0.22 -14.62 -7.73
CA LYS A 18 0.77 -14.15 -9.02
C LYS A 18 1.87 -15.06 -9.57
N GLN A 19 2.65 -15.71 -8.70
CA GLN A 19 3.69 -16.66 -9.13
C GLN A 19 3.11 -17.90 -9.80
N GLU A 20 1.95 -18.38 -9.35
CA GLU A 20 1.26 -19.50 -10.01
C GLU A 20 0.76 -19.10 -11.41
N MET A 21 0.31 -17.85 -11.56
CA MET A 21 -0.07 -17.32 -12.88
C MET A 21 1.14 -17.29 -13.84
N VAL A 22 2.30 -16.82 -13.37
CA VAL A 22 3.52 -16.80 -14.18
C VAL A 22 3.92 -18.21 -14.57
N ARG A 23 3.94 -19.17 -13.63
CA ARG A 23 4.23 -20.59 -13.91
C ARG A 23 3.25 -21.21 -14.90
N ALA A 24 1.96 -20.90 -14.77
CA ALA A 24 0.94 -21.36 -15.71
C ALA A 24 1.17 -20.80 -17.12
N ALA A 25 1.51 -19.52 -17.23
CA ALA A 25 1.84 -18.90 -18.50
C ALA A 25 3.10 -19.51 -19.13
N GLU A 26 4.15 -19.77 -18.35
CA GLU A 26 5.38 -20.44 -18.83
C GLU A 26 5.10 -21.85 -19.33
N LEU A 27 4.26 -22.62 -18.61
CA LEU A 27 3.83 -23.96 -19.03
C LEU A 27 3.04 -23.91 -20.35
N TYR A 28 2.15 -22.94 -20.48
CA TYR A 28 1.39 -22.75 -21.73
C TYR A 28 2.29 -22.44 -22.91
N LEU A 29 3.26 -21.55 -22.73
CA LEU A 29 4.23 -21.19 -23.79
C LEU A 29 5.09 -22.40 -24.21
N LYS A 30 5.38 -23.32 -23.29
CA LYS A 30 6.20 -24.52 -23.55
C LYS A 30 5.39 -25.69 -24.15
N SER A 31 4.15 -25.87 -23.75
CA SER A 31 3.36 -27.05 -24.06
C SER A 31 2.13 -26.83 -24.94
N GLY A 32 1.75 -25.57 -25.13
CA GLY A 32 0.52 -25.19 -25.82
C GLY A 32 -0.76 -25.58 -25.07
N LYS A 33 -0.65 -26.10 -23.85
CA LYS A 33 -1.80 -26.57 -23.06
C LYS A 33 -1.62 -26.19 -21.58
N ILE A 34 -2.68 -25.66 -20.98
CA ILE A 34 -2.86 -25.64 -19.52
C ILE A 34 -3.93 -26.68 -19.21
N SER A 35 -3.58 -27.72 -18.47
CA SER A 35 -4.56 -28.69 -17.99
C SER A 35 -5.13 -28.22 -16.66
N GLY A 36 -6.38 -27.81 -16.68
CA GLY A 36 -7.19 -27.56 -15.51
C GLY A 36 -7.19 -26.09 -15.06
N CYS A 37 -8.35 -25.62 -14.65
CA CYS A 37 -8.51 -24.32 -14.01
C CYS A 37 -8.10 -24.46 -12.53
N ALA A 38 -6.85 -24.13 -12.21
CA ALA A 38 -6.43 -24.02 -10.82
C ALA A 38 -7.01 -22.75 -10.23
N VAL A 39 -8.08 -22.88 -9.44
CA VAL A 39 -8.66 -21.78 -8.68
C VAL A 39 -8.12 -21.84 -7.26
N SER A 40 -7.03 -21.14 -6.97
CA SER A 40 -6.59 -20.91 -5.61
C SER A 40 -7.27 -19.64 -5.10
N VAL A 41 -8.36 -19.78 -4.37
CA VAL A 41 -9.17 -18.65 -3.85
C VAL A 41 -8.72 -18.23 -2.45
N ALA A 42 -8.02 -19.09 -1.73
CA ALA A 42 -7.49 -18.75 -0.42
C ALA A 42 -6.18 -17.94 -0.58
N PRO A 43 -6.06 -16.76 0.06
CA PRO A 43 -4.77 -16.11 0.11
C PRO A 43 -3.79 -17.06 0.82
N PRO A 44 -2.60 -17.33 0.26
CA PRO A 44 -1.60 -18.05 1.02
C PRO A 44 -1.33 -17.26 2.31
N ARG A 45 -1.38 -17.93 3.45
CA ARG A 45 -0.86 -17.40 4.70
C ARG A 45 0.64 -17.27 4.50
N GLY A 46 1.14 -16.07 4.20
CA GLY A 46 2.57 -15.89 3.98
C GLY A 46 2.91 -14.68 3.11
N ALA A 47 4.19 -14.46 2.96
CA ALA A 47 4.84 -13.32 2.37
C ALA A 47 4.20 -12.77 1.08
N LEU A 48 4.14 -11.46 0.99
CA LEU A 48 3.79 -10.76 -0.25
C LEU A 48 4.85 -11.06 -1.31
N THR A 49 4.40 -11.22 -2.54
CA THR A 49 5.30 -11.44 -3.68
C THR A 49 6.25 -10.26 -3.83
N LYS A 50 7.56 -10.54 -3.95
CA LYS A 50 8.56 -9.53 -4.31
C LYS A 50 8.15 -8.89 -5.64
N THR A 51 7.86 -7.60 -5.62
CA THR A 51 7.62 -6.83 -6.83
C THR A 51 8.86 -6.02 -7.12
N CYS A 52 9.59 -6.38 -8.15
CA CYS A 52 10.73 -5.61 -8.62
C CYS A 52 10.32 -4.96 -9.94
N ALA A 53 9.55 -3.90 -9.89
CA ALA A 53 9.21 -3.11 -11.05
C ALA A 53 9.99 -1.79 -11.01
N VAL A 54 11.24 -1.83 -11.46
CA VAL A 54 11.92 -0.62 -11.87
C VAL A 54 11.37 -0.24 -13.23
N HIS A 55 10.44 0.70 -13.25
CA HIS A 55 9.97 1.29 -14.50
C HIS A 55 10.96 2.40 -14.89
N SER A 56 11.81 2.14 -15.88
CA SER A 56 12.78 3.09 -16.43
C SER A 56 12.15 4.40 -16.95
N ASP A 57 10.86 4.41 -17.20
CA ASP A 57 10.14 5.52 -17.84
C ASP A 57 9.38 6.40 -16.84
N ARG A 58 9.51 6.16 -15.53
CA ARG A 58 8.80 6.91 -14.50
C ARG A 58 9.76 7.62 -13.57
N THR A 59 9.40 8.86 -13.20
CA THR A 59 10.15 9.68 -12.24
C THR A 59 10.05 9.17 -10.80
N ARG A 60 9.12 8.26 -10.50
CA ARG A 60 8.89 7.68 -9.17
C ARG A 60 8.58 6.20 -9.24
N ALA A 61 8.98 5.46 -8.22
CA ALA A 61 8.70 4.04 -8.05
C ALA A 61 7.67 3.82 -6.93
N TYR A 62 6.76 2.87 -7.15
CA TYR A 62 5.77 2.46 -6.13
C TYR A 62 6.28 1.22 -5.42
N VAL A 63 6.47 1.36 -4.11
CA VAL A 63 6.93 0.27 -3.23
C VAL A 63 5.77 -0.18 -2.36
N LYS A 64 5.25 -1.35 -2.64
CA LYS A 64 4.19 -1.95 -1.85
C LYS A 64 4.75 -2.48 -0.54
N ILE A 65 4.28 -1.96 0.59
CA ILE A 65 4.76 -2.35 1.93
C ILE A 65 3.80 -3.28 2.67
N GLU A 66 2.52 -3.29 2.29
CA GLU A 66 1.50 -4.17 2.86
C GLU A 66 0.40 -4.50 1.84
N ASP A 67 -0.45 -5.48 2.16
CA ASP A 67 -1.67 -5.85 1.42
C ASP A 67 -2.72 -6.38 2.39
N GLY A 68 -3.97 -6.20 2.02
CA GLY A 68 -5.11 -6.61 2.82
C GLY A 68 -5.62 -5.48 3.71
N CYS A 69 -6.76 -5.71 4.34
CA CYS A 69 -7.37 -4.74 5.26
C CYS A 69 -8.30 -5.46 6.23
N ASN A 70 -8.17 -5.15 7.52
CA ASN A 70 -9.07 -5.63 8.57
C ASN A 70 -10.20 -4.62 8.87
N GLY A 71 -10.35 -3.60 8.02
CA GLY A 71 -11.42 -2.62 8.11
C GLY A 71 -12.81 -3.25 7.88
N LYS A 72 -13.81 -2.69 8.56
CA LYS A 72 -15.21 -3.12 8.43
C LYS A 72 -16.08 -2.05 7.78
N CYS A 73 -15.50 -1.25 6.88
CA CYS A 73 -16.21 -0.20 6.18
C CYS A 73 -17.40 -0.79 5.42
N SER A 74 -18.59 -0.21 5.61
CA SER A 74 -19.86 -0.79 5.14
C SER A 74 -19.98 -0.94 3.63
N TYR A 75 -19.20 -0.18 2.88
CA TYR A 75 -19.19 -0.13 1.42
C TYR A 75 -18.02 -0.89 0.77
N CYS A 76 -17.09 -1.42 1.57
CA CYS A 76 -15.82 -1.91 1.05
C CYS A 76 -15.79 -3.44 0.95
N VAL A 77 -15.45 -3.93 -0.24
CA VAL A 77 -15.30 -5.36 -0.55
C VAL A 77 -13.87 -5.88 -0.31
N ILE A 78 -12.91 -4.98 -0.08
CA ILE A 78 -11.48 -5.31 -0.02
C ILE A 78 -11.16 -6.40 1.03
N PRO A 79 -11.68 -6.38 2.26
CA PRO A 79 -11.38 -7.43 3.23
C PRO A 79 -11.73 -8.84 2.73
N PHE A 80 -12.80 -8.95 1.94
CA PHE A 80 -13.23 -10.23 1.35
C PHE A 80 -12.34 -10.66 0.18
N LEU A 81 -11.83 -9.70 -0.61
CA LEU A 81 -11.04 -9.99 -1.81
C LEU A 81 -9.55 -10.13 -1.53
N ARG A 82 -9.02 -9.33 -0.59
CA ARG A 82 -7.59 -9.27 -0.25
C ARG A 82 -7.25 -10.05 1.02
N GLY A 83 -8.25 -10.31 1.88
CA GLY A 83 -8.08 -10.96 3.17
C GLY A 83 -7.38 -10.07 4.20
N ASP A 84 -6.86 -10.71 5.26
CA ASP A 84 -6.19 -10.05 6.36
C ASP A 84 -4.95 -9.26 5.95
N ILE A 85 -4.60 -8.28 6.76
CA ILE A 85 -3.37 -7.49 6.60
C ILE A 85 -2.15 -8.41 6.63
N VAL A 86 -1.29 -8.26 5.63
CA VAL A 86 0.03 -8.87 5.55
C VAL A 86 1.04 -7.77 5.23
N THR A 87 1.98 -7.55 6.13
CA THR A 87 3.09 -6.61 5.90
C THR A 87 4.27 -7.33 5.24
N ARG A 88 5.02 -6.59 4.44
CA ARG A 88 6.30 -7.09 3.90
C ARG A 88 7.39 -6.97 4.94
N ASP A 89 8.38 -7.84 4.83
CA ASP A 89 9.61 -7.75 5.60
C ASP A 89 10.35 -6.44 5.33
N GLU A 90 10.84 -5.80 6.39
CA GLU A 90 11.53 -4.50 6.30
C GLU A 90 12.79 -4.60 5.45
N GLY A 91 13.59 -5.67 5.62
CA GLY A 91 14.80 -5.88 4.84
C GLY A 91 14.51 -6.02 3.34
N GLU A 92 13.46 -6.76 2.97
CA GLU A 92 13.04 -6.89 1.57
C GLU A 92 12.61 -5.54 0.95
N ILE A 93 11.95 -4.67 1.74
CA ILE A 93 11.56 -3.33 1.29
C ILE A 93 12.81 -2.47 1.08
N LEU A 94 13.73 -2.46 2.03
CA LEU A 94 14.97 -1.69 1.94
C LEU A 94 15.85 -2.13 0.76
N ASP A 95 15.97 -3.44 0.53
CA ASP A 95 16.67 -4.00 -0.63
C ASP A 95 16.04 -3.57 -1.97
N GLU A 96 14.70 -3.49 -2.01
CA GLU A 96 13.99 -3.03 -3.20
C GLU A 96 14.24 -1.54 -3.43
N VAL A 97 14.12 -0.70 -2.40
CA VAL A 97 14.37 0.75 -2.47
C VAL A 97 15.81 1.03 -2.87
N PHE A 98 16.78 0.30 -2.31
CA PHE A 98 18.18 0.43 -2.69
C PHE A 98 18.39 0.15 -4.20
N ARG A 99 17.80 -0.92 -4.73
CA ARG A 99 17.86 -1.21 -6.18
C ARG A 99 17.18 -0.14 -7.03
N ILE A 100 16.08 0.42 -6.56
CA ILE A 100 15.39 1.54 -7.21
C ILE A 100 16.32 2.75 -7.33
N ALA A 101 16.99 3.12 -6.23
CA ALA A 101 17.95 4.21 -6.21
C ALA A 101 19.15 3.95 -7.15
N GLN A 102 19.71 2.74 -7.13
CA GLN A 102 20.81 2.34 -8.02
C GLN A 102 20.44 2.41 -9.51
N ASN A 103 19.16 2.30 -9.85
CA ASN A 103 18.65 2.46 -11.22
C ASN A 103 18.26 3.91 -11.55
N GLY A 104 18.64 4.88 -10.71
CA GLY A 104 18.45 6.31 -10.98
C GLY A 104 17.03 6.84 -10.70
N CYS A 105 16.20 6.11 -9.94
CA CYS A 105 14.92 6.60 -9.49
C CYS A 105 15.05 7.15 -8.06
N HIS A 106 14.87 8.45 -7.91
CA HIS A 106 15.13 9.18 -6.65
C HIS A 106 13.87 9.41 -5.79
N GLU A 107 12.70 9.01 -6.26
CA GLU A 107 11.43 9.18 -5.54
C GLU A 107 10.71 7.83 -5.38
N VAL A 108 10.35 7.50 -4.14
CA VAL A 108 9.55 6.32 -3.82
C VAL A 108 8.21 6.70 -3.21
N VAL A 109 7.19 5.94 -3.57
CA VAL A 109 5.85 6.03 -2.98
C VAL A 109 5.59 4.75 -2.20
N LEU A 110 5.54 4.85 -0.88
CA LEU A 110 5.16 3.72 -0.02
C LEU A 110 3.65 3.53 -0.14
N THR A 111 3.22 2.37 -0.57
CA THR A 111 1.81 2.09 -0.86
C THR A 111 1.35 0.75 -0.32
N GLY A 112 0.06 0.62 -0.20
CA GLY A 112 -0.64 -0.58 0.23
C GLY A 112 -2.15 -0.37 0.12
N ILE A 113 -2.91 -1.30 0.65
CA ILE A 113 -4.37 -1.16 0.79
C ILE A 113 -4.70 -0.29 2.00
N GLU A 114 -3.98 -0.49 3.10
CA GLU A 114 -4.06 0.28 4.33
C GLU A 114 -2.63 0.57 4.82
N THR A 115 -1.96 1.55 4.24
CA THR A 115 -0.54 1.86 4.54
C THR A 115 -0.29 2.05 6.04
N ALA A 116 -1.27 2.60 6.77
CA ALA A 116 -1.27 2.72 8.23
C ALA A 116 -1.16 1.38 8.98
N ALA A 117 -1.57 0.28 8.34
CA ALA A 117 -1.52 -1.04 8.94
C ALA A 117 -0.09 -1.61 9.10
N TYR A 118 0.91 -0.98 8.48
CA TYR A 118 2.32 -1.25 8.77
C TYR A 118 2.67 -0.90 10.24
N GLY A 119 1.83 -0.08 10.87
CA GLY A 119 1.85 0.20 12.30
C GLY A 119 3.06 1.00 12.75
N ASN A 120 3.52 0.75 13.98
CA ASN A 120 4.64 1.47 14.61
C ASN A 120 5.98 1.29 13.87
N GLY A 121 6.08 0.33 12.96
CA GLY A 121 7.25 0.15 12.11
C GLY A 121 7.36 1.15 10.97
N LEU A 122 6.28 1.87 10.62
CA LEU A 122 6.25 2.75 9.46
C LEU A 122 7.22 3.93 9.58
N SER A 123 7.28 4.61 10.72
CA SER A 123 8.22 5.71 10.95
C SER A 123 9.68 5.24 10.90
N ARG A 124 9.97 4.08 11.49
CA ARG A 124 11.31 3.47 11.42
C ARG A 124 11.69 3.11 9.98
N LEU A 125 10.74 2.57 9.20
CA LEU A 125 10.96 2.25 7.80
C LEU A 125 11.26 3.52 6.99
N ILE A 126 10.48 4.60 7.18
CA ILE A 126 10.70 5.91 6.54
C ILE A 126 12.12 6.43 6.86
N ALA A 127 12.51 6.44 8.12
CA ALA A 127 13.85 6.89 8.54
C ALA A 127 14.98 6.05 7.93
N LYS A 128 14.79 4.73 7.79
CA LYS A 128 15.77 3.87 7.13
C LYS A 128 15.85 4.09 5.62
N ILE A 129 14.73 4.36 4.98
CA ILE A 129 14.69 4.69 3.54
C ILE A 129 15.36 6.03 3.28
N ASP A 130 15.17 7.03 4.15
CA ASP A 130 15.86 8.32 4.08
C ASP A 130 17.39 8.19 4.08
N GLY A 131 17.92 7.20 4.81
CA GLY A 131 19.34 6.87 4.82
C GLY A 131 19.89 6.19 3.56
N ILE A 132 19.05 5.85 2.60
CA ILE A 132 19.50 5.18 1.36
C ILE A 132 20.03 6.22 0.37
N ALA A 133 21.30 6.14 0.05
CA ALA A 133 21.94 7.04 -0.92
C ALA A 133 21.21 7.01 -2.27
N GLY A 134 20.85 8.16 -2.80
CA GLY A 134 20.12 8.33 -4.05
C GLY A 134 18.60 8.45 -3.89
N ILE A 135 18.03 8.26 -2.71
CA ILE A 135 16.63 8.60 -2.44
C ILE A 135 16.56 10.05 -1.97
N GLU A 136 15.79 10.86 -2.66
CA GLU A 136 15.58 12.28 -2.40
C GLU A 136 14.15 12.57 -1.91
N ARG A 137 13.19 11.72 -2.26
CA ARG A 137 11.78 11.93 -1.91
C ARG A 137 11.09 10.62 -1.53
N ILE A 138 10.42 10.68 -0.40
CA ILE A 138 9.56 9.61 0.11
C ILE A 138 8.14 10.15 0.16
N ARG A 139 7.22 9.50 -0.55
CA ARG A 139 5.79 9.79 -0.46
C ARG A 139 5.06 8.64 0.20
N MET A 140 3.99 8.99 0.88
CA MET A 140 3.08 7.99 1.42
C MET A 140 1.81 7.90 0.56
N GLY A 141 1.30 6.69 0.40
CA GLY A 141 -0.04 6.43 -0.14
C GLY A 141 -1.12 6.93 0.82
N SER A 142 -2.35 6.56 0.54
CA SER A 142 -3.51 6.99 1.32
C SER A 142 -3.40 6.57 2.79
N LEU A 143 -3.68 7.52 3.68
CA LEU A 143 -3.66 7.33 5.13
C LEU A 143 -5.04 7.61 5.72
N GLU A 144 -5.47 6.76 6.64
CA GLU A 144 -6.69 7.04 7.40
C GLU A 144 -6.44 8.19 8.40
N PRO A 145 -7.36 9.18 8.50
CA PRO A 145 -7.21 10.30 9.43
C PRO A 145 -6.95 9.90 10.88
N SER A 146 -7.48 8.76 11.33
CA SER A 146 -7.26 8.24 12.69
C SER A 146 -5.82 7.80 12.97
N PHE A 147 -5.03 7.53 11.94
CA PHE A 147 -3.62 7.17 12.06
C PHE A 147 -2.71 8.40 12.22
N MET A 148 -3.11 9.54 11.68
CA MET A 148 -2.34 10.79 11.64
C MET A 148 -2.28 11.51 12.99
N LYS A 149 -1.97 10.78 14.06
CA LYS A 149 -1.86 11.28 15.42
C LYS A 149 -0.52 11.98 15.66
N SER A 150 -0.46 12.83 16.70
CA SER A 150 0.77 13.52 17.12
C SER A 150 1.96 12.56 17.26
N THR A 151 1.78 11.41 17.88
CA THR A 151 2.84 10.40 18.07
C THR A 151 3.46 9.91 16.77
N PHE A 152 2.68 9.76 15.71
CA PHE A 152 3.20 9.40 14.40
C PHE A 152 3.89 10.59 13.74
N ILE A 153 3.25 11.76 13.75
CA ILE A 153 3.80 12.98 13.15
C ILE A 153 5.13 13.35 13.79
N ASP A 154 5.23 13.31 15.14
CA ASP A 154 6.46 13.60 15.87
C ASP A 154 7.62 12.64 15.54
N SER A 155 7.30 11.48 14.99
CA SER A 155 8.31 10.49 14.57
C SER A 155 8.78 10.63 13.13
N ILE A 156 8.18 11.53 12.32
CA ILE A 156 8.48 11.65 10.89
C ILE A 156 8.65 13.09 10.39
N TYR A 157 8.24 14.13 11.14
CA TYR A 157 8.13 15.51 10.65
C TYR A 157 9.49 16.11 10.25
N ASP A 158 10.58 15.61 10.80
CA ASP A 158 11.96 16.07 10.58
C ASP A 158 12.76 15.15 9.63
N VAL A 159 12.12 14.18 8.98
CA VAL A 159 12.78 13.32 7.99
C VAL A 159 12.99 14.11 6.70
N PRO A 160 14.25 14.39 6.26
CA PRO A 160 14.54 15.33 5.19
C PRO A 160 13.93 14.97 3.84
N SER A 161 13.90 13.68 3.49
CA SER A 161 13.36 13.21 2.22
C SER A 161 11.84 13.03 2.23
N LEU A 162 11.16 13.13 3.38
CA LEU A 162 9.72 12.96 3.44
C LEU A 162 9.01 14.15 2.79
N CYS A 163 8.20 13.88 1.78
CA CYS A 163 7.39 14.91 1.15
C CYS A 163 6.31 15.42 2.10
N HIS A 164 6.23 16.74 2.27
CA HIS A 164 5.20 17.41 3.07
C HIS A 164 3.83 17.41 2.37
N HIS A 165 3.41 16.23 1.95
CA HIS A 165 2.11 16.00 1.31
C HIS A 165 1.51 14.69 1.84
N PHE A 166 0.29 14.78 2.38
CA PHE A 166 -0.45 13.62 2.84
C PHE A 166 -1.79 13.51 2.09
N HIS A 167 -2.04 12.33 1.53
CA HIS A 167 -3.34 11.98 0.99
C HIS A 167 -4.16 11.29 2.09
N LEU A 168 -5.29 11.88 2.46
CA LEU A 168 -6.16 11.39 3.53
C LEU A 168 -7.41 10.73 2.97
N SER A 169 -7.66 9.49 3.35
CA SER A 169 -8.91 8.77 3.03
C SER A 169 -10.06 9.28 3.90
N VAL A 170 -10.48 10.52 3.64
CA VAL A 170 -11.50 11.25 4.41
C VAL A 170 -12.90 10.68 4.20
N GLN A 171 -13.21 10.25 2.98
CA GLN A 171 -14.48 9.63 2.57
C GLN A 171 -15.71 10.53 2.70
N ASN A 172 -15.89 11.27 3.80
CA ASN A 172 -16.99 12.20 4.00
C ASN A 172 -16.70 13.22 5.11
N GLY A 173 -17.31 14.39 5.05
CA GLY A 173 -17.23 15.46 6.06
C GLY A 173 -18.42 15.48 7.05
N SER A 174 -19.24 14.44 7.12
CA SER A 174 -20.38 14.34 8.05
C SER A 174 -20.20 13.17 9.00
N ASP A 175 -20.21 13.42 10.30
CA ASP A 175 -20.09 12.39 11.34
C ASP A 175 -21.18 11.33 11.22
N ARG A 176 -22.40 11.72 10.86
CA ARG A 176 -23.49 10.78 10.62
C ARG A 176 -23.15 9.81 9.49
N ILE A 177 -22.58 10.30 8.40
CA ILE A 177 -22.20 9.46 7.26
C ILE A 177 -20.98 8.63 7.60
N LEU A 178 -19.97 9.19 8.26
CA LEU A 178 -18.78 8.45 8.72
C LEU A 178 -19.18 7.28 9.63
N ALA A 179 -20.12 7.48 10.54
CA ALA A 179 -20.66 6.42 11.40
C ALA A 179 -21.37 5.33 10.59
N LEU A 180 -22.19 5.69 9.59
CA LEU A 180 -22.84 4.74 8.68
C LEU A 180 -21.83 3.96 7.83
N MET A 181 -20.73 4.62 7.43
CA MET A 181 -19.60 4.01 6.74
C MET A 181 -18.71 3.14 7.67
N ARG A 182 -18.97 3.17 8.98
CA ARG A 182 -18.16 2.49 10.02
C ARG A 182 -16.70 2.95 10.04
N ARG A 183 -16.50 4.28 9.85
CA ARG A 183 -15.15 4.87 9.98
C ARG A 183 -14.77 5.01 11.46
N LYS A 184 -13.46 4.94 11.73
CA LYS A 184 -12.88 4.96 13.09
C LYS A 184 -12.55 6.38 13.57
N TYR A 185 -12.95 7.40 12.85
CA TYR A 185 -12.72 8.82 13.14
C TYR A 185 -14.00 9.63 12.89
N ASN A 186 -14.04 10.80 13.43
CA ASN A 186 -15.03 11.83 13.20
C ASN A 186 -14.37 13.13 12.72
N THR A 187 -15.16 14.14 12.40
CA THR A 187 -14.67 15.44 11.91
C THR A 187 -13.78 16.12 12.93
N ASP A 188 -14.15 16.12 14.22
CA ASP A 188 -13.33 16.72 15.28
C ASP A 188 -11.92 16.10 15.39
N MET A 189 -11.83 14.78 15.30
CA MET A 189 -10.52 14.10 15.32
C MET A 189 -9.69 14.48 14.11
N MET A 190 -10.31 14.51 12.94
CA MET A 190 -9.65 14.88 11.69
C MET A 190 -9.13 16.31 11.74
N GLU A 191 -9.94 17.27 12.19
CA GLU A 191 -9.57 18.69 12.32
C GLU A 191 -8.41 18.87 13.29
N ARG A 192 -8.47 18.23 14.47
CA ARG A 192 -7.36 18.28 15.44
C ARG A 192 -6.06 17.73 14.86
N ASN A 193 -6.12 16.59 14.17
CA ASN A 193 -4.93 16.00 13.59
C ASN A 193 -4.36 16.89 12.47
N ILE A 194 -5.19 17.44 11.59
CA ILE A 194 -4.77 18.36 10.53
C ILE A 194 -4.15 19.64 11.13
N ALA A 195 -4.78 20.21 12.16
CA ALA A 195 -4.24 21.39 12.84
C ALA A 195 -2.86 21.13 13.43
N TYR A 196 -2.68 19.99 14.11
CA TYR A 196 -1.40 19.58 14.66
C TYR A 196 -0.32 19.39 13.59
N ILE A 197 -0.69 18.75 12.46
CA ILE A 197 0.25 18.54 11.35
C ILE A 197 0.71 19.90 10.78
N ARG A 198 -0.23 20.84 10.58
CA ARG A 198 0.11 22.19 10.09
C ARG A 198 1.00 23.00 11.06
N GLU A 199 0.85 22.76 12.35
CA GLU A 199 1.74 23.36 13.35
C GLU A 199 3.17 22.81 13.23
N LYS A 200 3.31 21.49 13.04
CA LYS A 200 4.63 20.84 12.94
C LYS A 200 5.28 20.98 11.57
N ILE A 201 4.48 21.00 10.51
CA ILE A 201 4.89 21.06 9.11
C ILE A 201 4.12 22.21 8.43
N PRO A 202 4.57 23.48 8.57
CA PRO A 202 3.81 24.64 8.11
C PRO A 202 3.51 24.69 6.61
N ASP A 203 4.36 24.08 5.79
CA ASP A 203 4.24 23.98 4.33
C ASP A 203 3.52 22.72 3.85
N VAL A 204 2.88 21.97 4.76
CA VAL A 204 2.18 20.74 4.42
C VAL A 204 1.00 20.97 3.48
N ASN A 205 0.88 20.09 2.50
CA ASN A 205 -0.26 19.99 1.61
C ASN A 205 -1.08 18.73 1.89
N PHE A 206 -2.40 18.85 1.78
CA PHE A 206 -3.31 17.73 1.91
C PHE A 206 -4.08 17.53 0.61
N SER A 207 -4.28 16.27 0.26
CA SER A 207 -5.30 15.86 -0.69
C SER A 207 -6.21 14.81 -0.03
N ALA A 208 -7.42 14.68 -0.52
CA ALA A 208 -8.41 13.76 0.05
C ALA A 208 -9.31 13.19 -1.04
N ASP A 209 -9.92 12.05 -0.76
CA ASP A 209 -11.00 11.40 -1.51
C ASP A 209 -12.30 11.43 -0.71
#